data_0cf80cbb735509092c0c0864f2464b96
#
_entry.id   0cf80cbb735509092c0c0864f2464b96
#
_cell.length_a   1.000
_cell.length_b   1.000
_cell.length_c   1.000
_cell.angle_alpha   90.00
_cell.angle_beta   90.00
_cell.angle_gamma   90.00
#
_symmetry.space_group_name_H-M   'P 1'
#
loop_
_entity.id
_entity.type
_entity.pdbx_description
1 polymer ?
#
loop_
_entity_poly.entity_id
_entity_poly.type
_entity_poly.pdbx_seq_one_letter_code
_entity_poly.pdbx_strand_id
1 'polypeptide(L)' 'NLKITQIEWRKSGLYALSGSSLYKSTNSGKTWTKQSTFKGVPGILSASDQLMLVTVGSDIYTSSDAGIKFKIIP' A
#
# COMPACT_ATOMS: atom_id res chain seq x y z
N ASN A 1 -12.60 -0.20 12.34
CA ASN A 1 -11.19 -0.36 12.72
C ASN A 1 -10.44 -1.18 11.71
N LEU A 2 -9.31 -0.68 11.28
CA LEU A 2 -8.44 -1.37 10.35
C LEU A 2 -7.49 -2.28 11.11
N LYS A 3 -7.36 -3.52 10.64
CA LYS A 3 -6.29 -4.40 11.10
C LYS A 3 -5.09 -4.19 10.21
N ILE A 4 -4.17 -3.37 10.65
CA ILE A 4 -3.00 -3.01 9.86
C ILE A 4 -1.93 -4.09 10.01
N THR A 5 -1.49 -4.66 8.89
CA THR A 5 -0.45 -5.68 8.87
C THR A 5 0.91 -5.14 8.48
N GLN A 6 0.95 -4.04 7.75
CA GLN A 6 2.18 -3.37 7.34
C GLN A 6 1.92 -1.87 7.33
N ILE A 7 2.93 -1.10 7.69
CA ILE A 7 2.83 0.36 7.62
C ILE A 7 4.14 0.94 7.14
N GLU A 8 4.05 1.96 6.27
CA GLU A 8 5.20 2.69 5.76
C GLU A 8 4.93 4.17 5.83
N TRP A 9 5.93 4.93 6.27
CA TRP A 9 5.85 6.38 6.31
C TRP A 9 6.61 6.98 5.12
N ARG A 10 5.99 7.96 4.47
CA ARG A 10 6.61 8.71 3.37
C ARG A 10 6.25 10.18 3.52
N LYS A 11 6.93 11.04 2.78
CA LYS A 11 6.66 12.48 2.82
C LYS A 11 5.20 12.81 2.48
N SER A 12 4.59 12.02 1.61
CA SER A 12 3.20 12.24 1.22
C SER A 12 2.18 11.70 2.22
N GLY A 13 2.64 10.96 3.25
CA GLY A 13 1.75 10.43 4.28
C GLY A 13 2.11 9.04 4.73
N LEU A 14 1.22 8.44 5.51
CA LEU A 14 1.34 7.06 5.95
C LEU A 14 0.61 6.15 4.98
N TYR A 15 1.21 5.00 4.70
CA TYR A 15 0.59 3.95 3.90
C TYR A 15 0.50 2.69 4.73
N ALA A 16 -0.62 2.01 4.67
CA ALA A 16 -0.83 0.81 5.46
C ALA A 16 -1.58 -0.24 4.65
N LEU A 17 -1.22 -1.51 4.88
CA LEU A 17 -1.96 -2.64 4.35
C LEU A 17 -2.91 -3.15 5.41
N SER A 18 -4.15 -3.37 5.03
CA SER A 18 -5.16 -3.96 5.89
C SER A 18 -6.01 -4.91 5.04
N GLY A 19 -6.03 -6.18 5.40
CA GLY A 19 -6.68 -7.18 4.57
C GLY A 19 -6.04 -7.22 3.19
N SER A 20 -6.82 -7.06 2.14
CA SER A 20 -6.34 -7.06 0.76
C SER A 20 -6.25 -5.66 0.18
N SER A 21 -6.22 -4.63 1.01
CA SER A 21 -6.28 -3.24 0.55
C SER A 21 -5.12 -2.41 1.06
N LEU A 22 -4.78 -1.38 0.28
CA LEU A 22 -3.82 -0.36 0.66
C LEU A 22 -4.58 0.90 1.05
N TYR A 23 -4.21 1.48 2.19
CA TYR A 23 -4.79 2.70 2.71
C TYR A 23 -3.73 3.78 2.87
N LYS A 24 -4.17 5.01 2.78
CA LYS A 24 -3.30 6.18 2.97
C LYS A 24 -3.91 7.11 4.01
N SER A 25 -3.05 7.65 4.87
CA SER A 25 -3.42 8.70 5.82
C SER A 25 -2.52 9.91 5.63
N THR A 26 -3.12 11.10 5.61
CA THR A 26 -2.38 12.36 5.55
C THR A 26 -2.44 13.12 6.87
N ASN A 27 -3.00 12.51 7.92
CA ASN A 27 -3.16 13.16 9.24
C ASN A 27 -2.65 12.28 10.37
N SER A 28 -1.53 11.63 10.14
CA SER A 28 -0.81 10.83 11.14
C SER A 28 -1.60 9.62 11.64
N GLY A 29 -2.42 9.04 10.77
CA GLY A 29 -3.16 7.83 11.09
C GLY A 29 -4.53 8.05 11.69
N LYS A 30 -4.97 9.29 11.78
CA LYS A 30 -6.30 9.57 12.37
C LYS A 30 -7.43 9.13 11.46
N THR A 31 -7.28 9.34 10.16
CA THR A 31 -8.24 8.85 9.18
C THR A 31 -7.49 8.21 8.02
N TRP A 32 -8.13 7.23 7.39
CA TRP A 32 -7.53 6.46 6.31
C TRP A 32 -8.43 6.44 5.10
N THR A 33 -7.82 6.52 3.92
CA THR A 33 -8.52 6.44 2.65
C THR A 33 -8.00 5.23 1.89
N LYS A 34 -8.90 4.39 1.37
CA LYS A 34 -8.51 3.24 0.56
C LYS A 34 -7.96 3.73 -0.77
N GLN A 35 -6.73 3.31 -1.09
CA GLN A 35 -6.09 3.66 -2.35
C GLN A 35 -6.22 2.55 -3.39
N SER A 36 -6.06 1.30 -2.99
CA SER A 36 -6.06 0.17 -3.92
C SER A 36 -6.51 -1.09 -3.23
N THR A 37 -7.02 -2.03 -4.02
CA THR A 37 -7.40 -3.36 -3.55
C THR A 37 -6.67 -4.40 -4.42
N PHE A 38 -6.14 -5.44 -3.77
CA PHE A 38 -5.41 -6.50 -4.45
C PHE A 38 -6.24 -7.77 -4.52
N LYS A 39 -5.85 -8.71 -5.38
CA LYS A 39 -6.59 -9.97 -5.54
C LYS A 39 -6.45 -10.90 -4.35
N GLY A 40 -5.40 -10.74 -3.56
CA GLY A 40 -5.18 -11.58 -2.39
C GLY A 40 -4.65 -10.72 -1.26
N VAL A 41 -4.21 -11.38 -0.17
CA VAL A 41 -3.68 -10.67 0.98
C VAL A 41 -2.22 -10.33 0.70
N PRO A 42 -1.85 -9.03 0.68
CA PRO A 42 -0.47 -8.64 0.46
C PRO A 42 0.43 -9.09 1.61
N GLY A 43 1.64 -9.50 1.26
CA GLY A 43 2.61 -9.93 2.26
C GLY A 43 3.55 -8.83 2.71
N ILE A 44 4.05 -8.04 1.76
CA ILE A 44 5.07 -7.04 2.03
C ILE A 44 4.70 -5.74 1.32
N LEU A 45 4.86 -4.64 2.03
CA LEU A 45 4.77 -3.29 1.46
C LEU A 45 6.14 -2.64 1.60
N SER A 46 6.68 -2.16 0.49
CA SER A 46 7.90 -1.39 0.48
C SER A 46 7.66 -0.13 -0.34
N ALA A 47 8.11 1.00 0.16
CA ALA A 47 7.86 2.26 -0.54
C ALA A 47 9.11 3.14 -0.50
N SER A 48 9.34 3.81 -1.62
CA SER A 48 10.31 4.89 -1.72
C SER A 48 9.57 6.16 -2.13
N ASP A 49 10.28 7.26 -2.29
CA ASP A 49 9.63 8.53 -2.65
C ASP A 49 8.94 8.46 -4.02
N GLN A 50 9.37 7.55 -4.88
CA GLN A 50 8.87 7.48 -6.25
C GLN A 50 8.18 6.17 -6.61
N LEU A 51 8.37 5.13 -5.79
CA LEU A 51 7.90 3.80 -6.16
C LEU A 51 7.40 3.05 -4.96
N MET A 52 6.28 2.36 -5.13
CA MET A 52 5.76 1.44 -4.12
C MET A 52 5.77 0.03 -4.68
N LEU A 53 6.13 -0.93 -3.84
CA LEU A 53 6.13 -2.35 -4.17
C LEU A 53 5.26 -3.09 -3.18
N VAL A 54 4.40 -3.95 -3.70
CA VAL A 54 3.54 -4.79 -2.86
C VAL A 54 3.61 -6.21 -3.41
N THR A 55 3.87 -7.18 -2.53
CA THR A 55 3.86 -8.59 -2.93
C THR A 55 2.53 -9.23 -2.56
N VAL A 56 1.98 -10.02 -3.48
CA VAL A 56 0.75 -10.77 -3.25
C VAL A 56 1.02 -12.19 -3.76
N GLY A 57 1.22 -13.13 -2.85
CA GLY A 57 1.64 -14.47 -3.23
C GLY A 57 3.00 -14.40 -3.93
N SER A 58 3.06 -14.92 -5.17
CA SER A 58 4.28 -14.85 -5.97
C SER A 58 4.31 -13.67 -6.92
N ASP A 59 3.29 -12.81 -6.89
CA ASP A 59 3.22 -11.65 -7.76
C ASP A 59 3.80 -10.43 -7.08
N ILE A 60 4.40 -9.54 -7.88
CA ILE A 60 4.91 -8.27 -7.42
C ILE A 60 4.14 -7.16 -8.13
N TYR A 61 3.55 -6.27 -7.34
CA TYR A 61 2.85 -5.10 -7.86
C TYR A 61 3.69 -3.86 -7.63
N THR A 62 3.71 -2.96 -8.60
CA THR A 62 4.43 -1.69 -8.48
C THR A 62 3.49 -0.53 -8.77
N SER A 63 3.75 0.58 -8.11
CA SER A 63 3.03 1.83 -8.35
C SER A 63 4.03 2.98 -8.40
N SER A 64 3.90 3.83 -9.41
CA SER A 64 4.69 5.06 -9.51
C SER A 64 3.85 6.31 -9.23
N ASP A 65 2.61 6.15 -8.78
CA ASP A 65 1.70 7.26 -8.54
C ASP A 65 1.14 7.24 -7.10
N ALA A 66 2.00 6.89 -6.16
CA ALA A 66 1.69 6.90 -4.72
C ALA A 66 0.59 5.91 -4.34
N GLY A 67 0.54 4.77 -5.02
CA GLY A 67 -0.39 3.70 -4.66
C GLY A 67 -1.76 3.82 -5.28
N ILE A 68 -1.95 4.75 -6.20
CA ILE A 68 -3.25 4.92 -6.85
C ILE A 68 -3.50 3.80 -7.85
N LYS A 69 -2.49 3.48 -8.66
CA LYS A 69 -2.58 2.38 -9.63
C LYS A 69 -1.37 1.49 -9.50
N PHE A 70 -1.60 0.19 -9.58
CA PHE A 70 -0.55 -0.80 -9.50
C PHE A 70 -0.49 -1.64 -10.76
N LYS A 71 0.73 -2.04 -11.14
CA LYS A 71 0.98 -2.97 -12.24
C LYS A 71 1.66 -4.20 -11.69
N ILE A 72 1.32 -5.37 -12.26
CA ILE A 72 2.03 -6.60 -11.94
C ILE A 72 3.32 -6.66 -12.75
N ILE A 73 4.41 -6.99 -12.07
CA ILE A 73 5.69 -7.26 -12.74
C ILE A 73 5.71 -8.75 -13.05
N PRO A 74 5.86 -9.11 -14.34
CA PRO A 74 5.89 -10.54 -14.72
C PRO A 74 7.12 -11.28 -14.21
#